data_ce2f30dc98e0a86252978db34a48634e
#
_entry.id   ce2f30dc98e0a86252978db34a48634e
#
_cell.length_a   1.000
_cell.length_b   1.000
_cell.length_c   1.000
_cell.angle_alpha   90.00
_cell.angle_beta   90.00
_cell.angle_gamma   90.00
#
_symmetry.space_group_name_H-M   'P 1'
#
loop_
_entity.id
_entity.type
_entity.pdbx_description
1 polymer ?
#
loop_
_entity_poly.entity_id
_entity_poly.type
_entity_poly.pdbx_seq_one_letter_code
_entity_poly.pdbx_strand_id
1 'polypeptide(L)'
;MLELYRHRRLVITLALLYLSQGIPIGLAMDALPTLLRQDGAPLQALAFLPLVGLPWVVKFLWAPWVDNHWSRRFGRRRSWILPMQCIVLACLLGLATFGLGVASAGWAVGLLALASLASATQDIATDGMAAEHFSGELLAKVNAVQIAGVMIGFFGGGAGSLILAGHFGQRTAFLVMACVPLASLCCVLALGRGDPHELPPAPAAKASLLRFLRRPLAPSLLALALLSAMTAVSGFGLSKLYLSDAGWALQDIGRLGMSGGLVTVFLGCGGGAWLVRRIGLWRGFALGVVLAGCSALLWYLQAGRWLALSEGLAWTCVLIGSLATGITSVAILTAAMRFAGQGGQAGTDVTAVQSTRDLGEMLASSFLVSLTAQIGYAGGFLTGSALAVLALLLALRLQAGXGRGEWKGRAEEA
;
A
#
# COMPACT_ATOMS: atom_id res chain seq x y z
N MET A 1 -21.63 10.64 2.36
CA MET A 1 -21.19 11.84 1.59
C MET A 1 -21.13 13.09 2.46
N LEU A 2 -22.21 13.43 3.18
CA LEU A 2 -22.24 14.60 4.06
C LEU A 2 -21.18 14.58 5.14
N GLU A 3 -20.90 13.41 5.73
CA GLU A 3 -19.88 13.27 6.78
C GLU A 3 -18.47 13.50 6.23
N LEU A 4 -18.17 12.98 5.04
CA LEU A 4 -16.88 13.26 4.38
C LEU A 4 -16.73 14.75 4.11
N TYR A 5 -17.82 15.40 3.71
CA TYR A 5 -17.80 16.85 3.45
C TYR A 5 -17.53 17.65 4.72
N ARG A 6 -18.07 17.21 5.86
CA ARG A 6 -17.79 17.86 7.17
C ARG A 6 -16.30 17.82 7.52
N HIS A 7 -15.63 16.73 7.16
CA HIS A 7 -14.22 16.54 7.43
C HIS A 7 -13.34 16.82 6.21
N ARG A 8 -13.85 17.60 5.23
CA ARG A 8 -13.19 17.77 3.93
C ARG A 8 -11.74 18.26 4.03
N ARG A 9 -11.45 19.15 4.97
CA ARG A 9 -10.08 19.66 5.13
C ARG A 9 -9.12 18.54 5.49
N LEU A 10 -9.48 17.73 6.47
CA LEU A 10 -8.65 16.61 6.90
C LEU A 10 -8.56 15.53 5.83
N VAL A 11 -9.67 15.21 5.16
CA VAL A 11 -9.70 14.20 4.10
C VAL A 11 -8.83 14.64 2.91
N ILE A 12 -8.92 15.89 2.50
CA ILE A 12 -8.09 16.43 1.40
C ILE A 12 -6.61 16.38 1.80
N THR A 13 -6.30 16.78 3.03
CA THR A 13 -4.92 16.73 3.53
C THR A 13 -4.39 15.29 3.52
N LEU A 14 -5.17 14.34 4.02
CA LEU A 14 -4.80 12.93 4.01
C LEU A 14 -4.60 12.41 2.59
N ALA A 15 -5.51 12.76 1.67
CA ALA A 15 -5.41 12.34 0.27
C ALA A 15 -4.11 12.83 -0.36
N LEU A 16 -3.76 14.10 -0.14
CA LEU A 16 -2.51 14.68 -0.67
C LEU A 16 -1.27 14.06 -0.01
N LEU A 17 -1.33 13.78 1.29
CA LEU A 17 -0.22 13.12 1.99
C LEU A 17 0.01 11.71 1.43
N TYR A 18 -1.05 10.95 1.23
CA TYR A 18 -0.92 9.59 0.68
C TYR A 18 -0.46 9.62 -0.78
N LEU A 19 -0.96 10.57 -1.56
CA LEU A 19 -0.50 10.78 -2.94
C LEU A 19 1.00 11.07 -2.97
N SER A 20 1.46 11.98 -2.10
CA SER A 20 2.87 12.34 -1.96
C SER A 20 3.73 11.13 -1.58
N GLN A 21 3.21 10.25 -0.72
CA GLN A 21 3.94 9.07 -0.25
C GLN A 21 4.25 8.07 -1.36
N GLY A 22 3.35 7.95 -2.34
CA GLY A 22 3.53 7.00 -3.45
C GLY A 22 4.58 7.44 -4.46
N ILE A 23 4.85 8.74 -4.57
CA ILE A 23 5.71 9.29 -5.61
C ILE A 23 7.16 8.77 -5.54
N PRO A 24 7.85 8.79 -4.40
CA PRO A 24 9.23 8.29 -4.38
C PRO A 24 9.36 6.82 -4.76
N ILE A 25 8.42 5.98 -4.34
CA ILE A 25 8.45 4.56 -4.69
C ILE A 25 8.20 4.38 -6.19
N GLY A 26 7.24 5.11 -6.76
CA GLY A 26 6.98 5.08 -8.19
C GLY A 26 8.19 5.51 -9.00
N LEU A 27 8.84 6.60 -8.58
CA LEU A 27 10.07 7.07 -9.21
C LEU A 27 11.17 6.00 -9.15
N ALA A 28 11.36 5.38 -7.98
CA ALA A 28 12.42 4.41 -7.77
C ALA A 28 12.17 3.10 -8.53
N MET A 29 10.93 2.63 -8.55
CA MET A 29 10.61 1.30 -9.10
C MET A 29 10.33 1.32 -10.60
N ASP A 30 9.71 2.39 -11.10
CA ASP A 30 9.29 2.48 -12.51
C ASP A 30 10.14 3.45 -13.32
N ALA A 31 10.24 4.71 -12.87
CA ALA A 31 10.87 5.76 -13.69
C ALA A 31 12.39 5.64 -13.69
N LEU A 32 13.00 5.47 -12.52
CA LEU A 32 14.46 5.44 -12.38
C LEU A 32 15.10 4.31 -13.18
N PRO A 33 14.62 3.05 -13.11
CA PRO A 33 15.22 2.00 -13.93
C PRO A 33 15.16 2.30 -15.42
N THR A 34 14.04 2.81 -15.90
CA THR A 34 13.85 3.12 -17.32
C THR A 34 14.80 4.23 -17.76
N LEU A 35 14.88 5.32 -16.99
CA LEU A 35 15.74 6.45 -17.33
C LEU A 35 17.22 6.09 -17.27
N LEU A 36 17.62 5.30 -16.27
CA LEU A 36 19.01 4.83 -16.18
C LEU A 36 19.34 3.86 -17.32
N ARG A 37 18.42 2.97 -17.66
CA ARG A 37 18.63 2.02 -18.75
C ARG A 37 18.80 2.74 -20.10
N GLN A 38 17.98 3.75 -20.35
CA GLN A 38 18.10 4.58 -21.55
C GLN A 38 19.45 5.30 -21.62
N ASP A 39 20.02 5.65 -20.46
CA ASP A 39 21.30 6.33 -20.37
C ASP A 39 22.49 5.34 -20.36
N GLY A 40 22.22 4.05 -20.55
CA GLY A 40 23.24 3.02 -20.71
C GLY A 40 23.61 2.22 -19.48
N ALA A 41 22.84 2.33 -18.38
CA ALA A 41 23.15 1.57 -17.17
C ALA A 41 22.99 0.06 -17.40
N PRO A 42 23.95 -0.76 -16.91
CA PRO A 42 23.79 -2.22 -17.04
C PRO A 42 22.67 -2.76 -16.17
N LEU A 43 22.04 -3.85 -16.60
CA LEU A 43 20.92 -4.45 -15.88
C LEU A 43 21.28 -4.83 -14.44
N GLN A 44 22.53 -5.25 -14.22
CA GLN A 44 23.00 -5.63 -12.88
C GLN A 44 22.96 -4.46 -11.91
N ALA A 45 23.24 -3.24 -12.38
CA ALA A 45 23.18 -2.04 -11.55
C ALA A 45 21.75 -1.72 -11.14
N LEU A 46 20.77 -2.08 -11.98
CA LEU A 46 19.35 -1.82 -11.71
C LEU A 46 18.75 -2.81 -10.70
N ALA A 47 19.43 -3.93 -10.45
CA ALA A 47 18.93 -4.96 -9.54
C ALA A 47 18.82 -4.49 -8.09
N PHE A 48 19.57 -3.45 -7.71
CA PHE A 48 19.58 -2.90 -6.36
C PHE A 48 18.49 -1.85 -6.12
N LEU A 49 17.83 -1.38 -7.17
CA LEU A 49 16.84 -0.31 -7.05
C LEU A 49 15.63 -0.68 -6.16
N PRO A 50 15.13 -1.94 -6.16
CA PRO A 50 14.03 -2.27 -5.25
C PRO A 50 14.35 -2.09 -3.77
N LEU A 51 15.64 -2.05 -3.39
CA LEU A 51 16.03 -1.79 -2.00
C LEU A 51 15.61 -0.38 -1.53
N VAL A 52 15.33 0.54 -2.45
CA VAL A 52 14.78 1.85 -2.11
C VAL A 52 13.44 1.70 -1.39
N GLY A 53 12.67 0.65 -1.69
CA GLY A 53 11.40 0.37 -1.04
C GLY A 53 11.51 -0.34 0.31
N LEU A 54 12.70 -0.75 0.72
CA LEU A 54 12.91 -1.49 1.96
C LEU A 54 12.37 -0.77 3.22
N PRO A 55 12.53 0.57 3.36
CA PRO A 55 11.96 1.23 4.54
C PRO A 55 10.48 0.97 4.76
N TRP A 56 9.71 0.80 3.70
CA TRP A 56 8.26 0.52 3.80
C TRP A 56 7.98 -0.83 4.46
N VAL A 57 8.84 -1.81 4.24
CA VAL A 57 8.70 -3.15 4.84
C VAL A 57 9.12 -3.14 6.30
N VAL A 58 10.22 -2.44 6.61
CA VAL A 58 10.84 -2.52 7.96
C VAL A 58 10.43 -1.35 8.87
N LYS A 59 9.56 -0.46 8.45
CA LYS A 59 9.17 0.73 9.24
C LYS A 59 8.56 0.38 10.59
N PHE A 60 8.05 -0.84 10.78
CA PHE A 60 7.54 -1.30 12.08
C PHE A 60 8.60 -1.22 13.18
N LEU A 61 9.88 -1.26 12.80
CA LEU A 61 10.98 -1.22 13.77
C LEU A 61 11.05 0.14 14.49
N TRP A 62 10.71 1.23 13.80
CA TRP A 62 10.72 2.56 14.41
C TRP A 62 9.34 3.17 14.62
N ALA A 63 8.28 2.47 14.31
CA ALA A 63 6.91 2.97 14.51
C ALA A 63 6.65 3.34 15.99
N PRO A 64 7.07 2.52 16.99
CA PRO A 64 6.90 2.94 18.39
C PRO A 64 7.63 4.24 18.73
N TRP A 65 8.79 4.48 18.12
CA TRP A 65 9.53 5.72 18.31
C TRP A 65 8.70 6.93 17.85
N VAL A 66 8.06 6.81 16.69
CA VAL A 66 7.21 7.85 16.12
C VAL A 66 6.02 8.13 17.06
N ASP A 67 5.38 7.09 17.59
CA ASP A 67 4.24 7.24 18.51
C ASP A 67 4.66 7.86 19.84
N ASN A 68 5.89 7.61 20.30
CA ASN A 68 6.34 8.01 21.65
C ASN A 68 7.03 9.36 21.69
N HIS A 69 7.57 9.85 20.57
CA HIS A 69 8.40 11.07 20.55
C HIS A 69 7.78 12.12 19.65
N TRP A 70 7.40 13.26 20.22
CA TRP A 70 6.80 14.37 19.47
C TRP A 70 6.90 15.65 20.27
N SER A 71 6.81 16.77 19.56
CA SER A 71 6.89 18.09 20.16
C SER A 71 5.47 18.60 20.51
N ARG A 72 5.28 19.06 21.73
CA ARG A 72 4.01 19.66 22.15
C ARG A 72 3.68 20.92 21.33
N ARG A 73 4.71 21.58 20.81
CA ARG A 73 4.54 22.78 19.99
C ARG A 73 3.82 22.47 18.67
N PHE A 74 4.15 21.34 18.04
CA PHE A 74 3.61 20.97 16.72
C PHE A 74 2.50 19.93 16.81
N GLY A 75 2.41 19.18 17.88
CA GLY A 75 1.44 18.12 18.04
C GLY A 75 2.02 16.76 17.65
N ARG A 76 1.34 15.70 18.07
CA ARG A 76 1.86 14.33 17.95
C ARG A 76 2.13 13.93 16.49
N ARG A 77 1.17 14.18 15.61
CA ARG A 77 1.31 13.72 14.22
C ARG A 77 2.05 14.73 13.36
N ARG A 78 1.77 16.02 13.54
CA ARG A 78 2.43 17.06 12.76
C ARG A 78 3.94 17.13 13.03
N SER A 79 4.38 16.74 14.22
CA SER A 79 5.81 16.70 14.55
C SER A 79 6.60 15.81 13.61
N TRP A 80 5.95 14.77 13.07
CA TRP A 80 6.58 13.85 12.13
C TRP A 80 6.25 14.17 10.69
N ILE A 81 4.99 14.54 10.42
CA ILE A 81 4.54 14.81 9.05
C ILE A 81 5.30 16.00 8.44
N LEU A 82 5.40 17.11 9.17
CA LEU A 82 6.03 18.32 8.63
C LEU A 82 7.49 18.11 8.22
N PRO A 83 8.38 17.59 9.07
CA PRO A 83 9.76 17.39 8.64
C PRO A 83 9.91 16.34 7.54
N MET A 84 9.11 15.27 7.58
CA MET A 84 9.22 14.23 6.55
C MET A 84 8.76 14.75 5.19
N GLN A 85 7.70 15.55 5.13
CA GLN A 85 7.28 16.18 3.87
C GLN A 85 8.32 17.17 3.36
N CYS A 86 8.98 17.90 4.25
CA CYS A 86 10.08 18.79 3.84
C CYS A 86 11.21 17.99 3.21
N ILE A 87 11.53 16.82 3.77
CA ILE A 87 12.59 15.95 3.23
C ILE A 87 12.20 15.44 1.84
N VAL A 88 10.96 14.97 1.67
CA VAL A 88 10.47 14.48 0.38
C VAL A 88 10.55 15.59 -0.67
N LEU A 89 10.06 16.79 -0.32
CA LEU A 89 10.12 17.94 -1.21
C LEU A 89 11.55 18.28 -1.60
N ALA A 90 12.45 18.33 -0.62
CA ALA A 90 13.86 18.64 -0.87
C ALA A 90 14.51 17.60 -1.77
N CYS A 91 14.20 16.32 -1.59
CA CYS A 91 14.73 15.24 -2.42
C CYS A 91 14.27 15.37 -3.87
N LEU A 92 12.99 15.68 -4.09
CA LEU A 92 12.46 15.87 -5.45
C LEU A 92 13.06 17.09 -6.11
N LEU A 93 13.25 18.18 -5.37
CA LEU A 93 13.92 19.37 -5.89
C LEU A 93 15.39 19.08 -6.21
N GLY A 94 16.04 18.24 -5.40
CA GLY A 94 17.41 17.78 -5.67
C GLY A 94 17.49 16.98 -6.96
N LEU A 95 16.54 16.09 -7.19
CA LEU A 95 16.46 15.33 -8.45
C LEU A 95 16.29 16.26 -9.64
N ALA A 96 15.45 17.28 -9.50
CA ALA A 96 15.23 18.27 -10.56
C ALA A 96 16.51 19.04 -10.86
N THR A 97 17.33 19.32 -9.85
CA THR A 97 18.57 20.08 -9.99
C THR A 97 19.69 19.23 -10.58
N PHE A 98 19.92 18.04 -10.02
CA PHE A 98 21.05 17.19 -10.41
C PHE A 98 20.75 16.29 -11.62
N GLY A 99 19.49 16.00 -11.86
CA GLY A 99 19.06 15.17 -12.98
C GLY A 99 19.29 13.68 -12.72
N LEU A 100 18.81 12.87 -13.65
CA LEU A 100 18.90 11.42 -13.61
C LEU A 100 19.67 10.92 -14.82
N GLY A 101 20.88 10.44 -14.59
CA GLY A 101 21.73 9.84 -15.60
C GLY A 101 22.70 8.89 -14.91
N VAL A 102 23.45 8.13 -15.71
CA VAL A 102 24.43 7.18 -15.15
C VAL A 102 25.46 7.93 -14.27
N ALA A 103 25.89 9.11 -14.68
CA ALA A 103 26.89 9.90 -13.94
C ALA A 103 26.37 10.36 -12.57
N SER A 104 25.07 10.63 -12.46
CA SER A 104 24.45 11.11 -11.21
C SER A 104 23.60 10.04 -10.54
N ALA A 105 23.70 8.78 -10.96
CA ALA A 105 22.86 7.70 -10.47
C ALA A 105 22.98 7.50 -8.95
N GLY A 106 24.18 7.61 -8.41
CA GLY A 106 24.40 7.49 -6.96
C GLY A 106 23.65 8.54 -6.17
N TRP A 107 23.68 9.78 -6.62
CA TRP A 107 22.93 10.87 -6.01
C TRP A 107 21.42 10.63 -6.11
N ALA A 108 20.95 10.21 -7.28
CA ALA A 108 19.54 9.98 -7.53
C ALA A 108 19.00 8.85 -6.63
N VAL A 109 19.73 7.73 -6.56
CA VAL A 109 19.34 6.60 -5.71
C VAL A 109 19.36 7.01 -4.24
N GLY A 110 20.38 7.76 -3.81
CA GLY A 110 20.48 8.27 -2.45
C GLY A 110 19.31 9.18 -2.08
N LEU A 111 18.97 10.12 -2.98
CA LEU A 111 17.84 11.03 -2.76
C LEU A 111 16.51 10.26 -2.69
N LEU A 112 16.32 9.30 -3.58
CA LEU A 112 15.08 8.50 -3.58
C LEU A 112 15.01 7.58 -2.37
N ALA A 113 16.15 7.03 -1.92
CA ALA A 113 16.20 6.22 -0.70
C ALA A 113 15.80 7.07 0.51
N LEU A 114 16.34 8.30 0.60
CA LEU A 114 16.00 9.21 1.68
C LEU A 114 14.52 9.62 1.62
N ALA A 115 14.01 9.91 0.42
CA ALA A 115 12.59 10.25 0.23
C ALA A 115 11.69 9.08 0.61
N SER A 116 12.09 7.86 0.26
CA SER A 116 11.36 6.65 0.62
C SER A 116 11.32 6.45 2.14
N LEU A 117 12.46 6.64 2.80
CA LEU A 117 12.55 6.54 4.26
C LEU A 117 11.65 7.60 4.93
N ALA A 118 11.69 8.83 4.43
CA ALA A 118 10.85 9.91 4.95
C ALA A 118 9.37 9.62 4.72
N SER A 119 9.02 9.11 3.53
CA SER A 119 7.62 8.76 3.22
C SER A 119 7.11 7.63 4.09
N ALA A 120 7.93 6.60 4.31
CA ALA A 120 7.57 5.48 5.18
C ALA A 120 7.36 5.93 6.62
N THR A 121 8.23 6.80 7.12
CA THR A 121 8.13 7.35 8.47
C THR A 121 6.88 8.24 8.60
N GLN A 122 6.64 9.08 7.60
CA GLN A 122 5.44 9.93 7.56
C GLN A 122 4.16 9.08 7.55
N ASP A 123 4.17 7.96 6.84
CA ASP A 123 3.02 7.06 6.74
C ASP A 123 2.58 6.56 8.13
N ILE A 124 3.54 6.29 9.01
CA ILE A 124 3.24 5.89 10.39
C ILE A 124 2.37 6.96 11.07
N ALA A 125 2.80 8.22 10.98
CA ALA A 125 2.10 9.35 11.59
C ALA A 125 0.77 9.62 10.91
N THR A 126 0.72 9.54 9.58
CA THR A 126 -0.50 9.79 8.80
C THR A 126 -1.57 8.73 9.08
N ASP A 127 -1.17 7.46 9.12
CA ASP A 127 -2.08 6.36 9.47
C ASP A 127 -2.59 6.50 10.89
N GLY A 128 -1.71 6.88 11.82
CA GLY A 128 -2.11 7.14 13.19
C GLY A 128 -3.15 8.25 13.28
N MET A 129 -2.94 9.33 12.54
CA MET A 129 -3.87 10.46 12.47
C MET A 129 -5.24 10.01 11.94
N ALA A 130 -5.25 9.22 10.86
CA ALA A 130 -6.51 8.71 10.28
C ALA A 130 -7.24 7.81 11.27
N ALA A 131 -6.51 6.89 11.92
CA ALA A 131 -7.11 5.96 12.88
C ALA A 131 -7.67 6.67 14.11
N GLU A 132 -7.05 7.78 14.52
CA GLU A 132 -7.48 8.57 15.68
C GLU A 132 -8.71 9.44 15.39
N HIS A 133 -8.89 9.89 14.14
CA HIS A 133 -9.93 10.86 13.78
C HIS A 133 -11.17 10.22 13.16
N PHE A 134 -11.09 9.01 12.65
CA PHE A 134 -12.17 8.35 11.93
C PHE A 134 -12.45 6.96 12.50
N SER A 135 -13.73 6.56 12.46
CA SER A 135 -14.15 5.25 12.93
C SER A 135 -15.31 4.74 12.08
N GLY A 136 -15.63 3.46 12.24
CA GLY A 136 -16.79 2.85 11.60
C GLY A 136 -16.73 2.89 10.06
N GLU A 137 -17.85 3.21 9.46
CA GLU A 137 -18.01 3.25 8.01
C GLU A 137 -17.19 4.34 7.37
N LEU A 138 -17.03 5.46 8.06
CA LEU A 138 -16.24 6.58 7.54
C LEU A 138 -14.77 6.20 7.44
N LEU A 139 -14.26 5.40 8.37
CA LEU A 139 -12.88 4.92 8.34
C LEU A 139 -12.61 4.09 7.08
N ALA A 140 -13.56 3.23 6.67
CA ALA A 140 -13.41 2.44 5.45
C ALA A 140 -13.30 3.35 4.21
N LYS A 141 -14.07 4.43 4.17
CA LYS A 141 -14.00 5.40 3.07
C LYS A 141 -12.66 6.12 3.05
N VAL A 142 -12.16 6.52 4.22
CA VAL A 142 -10.86 7.17 4.35
C VAL A 142 -9.75 6.21 3.93
N ASN A 143 -9.85 4.94 4.28
CA ASN A 143 -8.87 3.93 3.87
C ASN A 143 -8.87 3.70 2.36
N ALA A 144 -10.03 3.78 1.72
CA ALA A 144 -10.10 3.72 0.25
C ALA A 144 -9.36 4.91 -0.36
N VAL A 145 -9.53 6.10 0.20
CA VAL A 145 -8.80 7.31 -0.22
C VAL A 145 -7.30 7.12 -0.02
N GLN A 146 -6.90 6.52 1.09
CA GLN A 146 -5.49 6.24 1.40
C GLN A 146 -4.86 5.34 0.34
N ILE A 147 -5.47 4.19 0.09
CA ILE A 147 -4.92 3.20 -0.83
C ILE A 147 -4.90 3.76 -2.25
N ALA A 148 -6.00 4.37 -2.69
CA ALA A 148 -6.08 5.01 -4.00
C ALA A 148 -5.04 6.11 -4.15
N GLY A 149 -4.86 6.93 -3.12
CA GLY A 149 -3.89 8.02 -3.12
C GLY A 149 -2.46 7.53 -3.31
N VAL A 150 -2.05 6.53 -2.55
CA VAL A 150 -0.71 5.95 -2.66
C VAL A 150 -0.51 5.33 -4.05
N MET A 151 -1.51 4.62 -4.57
CA MET A 151 -1.40 3.99 -5.89
C MET A 151 -1.33 5.02 -7.02
N ILE A 152 -2.14 6.06 -6.94
CA ILE A 152 -2.10 7.16 -7.92
C ILE A 152 -0.74 7.85 -7.86
N GLY A 153 -0.20 8.07 -6.66
CA GLY A 153 1.13 8.62 -6.47
C GLY A 153 2.22 7.74 -7.08
N PHE A 154 2.10 6.43 -6.89
CA PHE A 154 3.02 5.46 -7.47
C PHE A 154 2.99 5.53 -9.01
N PHE A 155 1.80 5.48 -9.61
CA PHE A 155 1.67 5.53 -11.06
C PHE A 155 2.09 6.91 -11.61
N GLY A 156 1.74 7.97 -10.91
CA GLY A 156 2.15 9.33 -11.29
C GLY A 156 3.66 9.50 -11.23
N GLY A 157 4.27 9.05 -10.14
CA GLY A 157 5.73 9.10 -9.95
C GLY A 157 6.47 8.22 -10.94
N GLY A 158 5.92 7.07 -11.28
CA GLY A 158 6.51 6.16 -12.27
C GLY A 158 6.17 6.56 -13.69
N ALA A 159 5.06 6.06 -14.20
CA ALA A 159 4.64 6.26 -15.59
C ALA A 159 4.40 7.74 -15.89
N GLY A 160 3.79 8.48 -14.96
CA GLY A 160 3.52 9.90 -15.15
C GLY A 160 4.80 10.72 -15.33
N SER A 161 5.81 10.45 -14.51
CA SER A 161 7.12 11.11 -14.63
C SER A 161 7.80 10.80 -15.97
N LEU A 162 7.69 9.57 -16.43
CA LEU A 162 8.26 9.17 -17.73
C LEU A 162 7.60 9.90 -18.88
N ILE A 163 6.25 10.03 -18.84
CA ILE A 163 5.50 10.76 -19.85
C ILE A 163 5.91 12.24 -19.85
N LEU A 164 5.95 12.85 -18.67
CA LEU A 164 6.37 14.25 -18.54
C LEU A 164 7.81 14.46 -18.99
N ALA A 165 8.70 13.54 -18.62
CA ALA A 165 10.11 13.62 -19.03
C ALA A 165 10.26 13.51 -20.54
N GLY A 166 9.46 12.66 -21.18
CA GLY A 166 9.49 12.48 -22.61
C GLY A 166 9.03 13.72 -23.39
N HIS A 167 8.05 14.45 -22.85
CA HIS A 167 7.52 15.64 -23.52
C HIS A 167 8.21 16.94 -23.11
N PHE A 168 8.62 17.07 -21.86
CA PHE A 168 9.09 18.35 -21.30
C PHE A 168 10.46 18.28 -20.64
N GLY A 169 11.05 17.10 -20.59
CA GLY A 169 12.35 16.89 -19.95
C GLY A 169 12.22 16.45 -18.49
N GLN A 170 13.29 15.86 -17.97
CA GLN A 170 13.35 15.31 -16.61
C GLN A 170 13.10 16.38 -15.55
N ARG A 171 13.73 17.54 -15.72
CA ARG A 171 13.64 18.62 -14.73
C ARG A 171 12.18 19.03 -14.51
N THR A 172 11.44 19.22 -15.60
CA THR A 172 10.01 19.57 -15.53
C THR A 172 9.21 18.46 -14.84
N ALA A 173 9.52 17.20 -15.17
CA ALA A 173 8.82 16.06 -14.55
C ALA A 173 9.01 16.05 -13.03
N PHE A 174 10.24 16.23 -12.55
CA PHE A 174 10.50 16.22 -11.11
C PHE A 174 9.94 17.45 -10.41
N LEU A 175 9.92 18.61 -11.06
CA LEU A 175 9.30 19.81 -10.49
C LEU A 175 7.79 19.64 -10.37
N VAL A 176 7.15 19.02 -11.36
CA VAL A 176 5.71 18.73 -11.30
C VAL A 176 5.43 17.75 -10.15
N MET A 177 6.25 16.71 -9.99
CA MET A 177 6.09 15.77 -8.88
C MET A 177 6.29 16.47 -7.53
N ALA A 178 7.21 17.44 -7.45
CA ALA A 178 7.46 18.20 -6.23
C ALA A 178 6.28 19.08 -5.82
N CYS A 179 5.40 19.44 -6.75
CA CYS A 179 4.20 20.20 -6.43
C CYS A 179 3.27 19.45 -5.47
N VAL A 180 3.26 18.12 -5.50
CA VAL A 180 2.38 17.32 -4.64
C VAL A 180 2.82 17.39 -3.16
N PRO A 181 4.08 17.10 -2.80
CA PRO A 181 4.48 17.29 -1.40
C PRO A 181 4.41 18.75 -0.96
N LEU A 182 4.63 19.72 -1.86
CA LEU A 182 4.46 21.13 -1.52
C LEU A 182 2.99 21.42 -1.15
N ALA A 183 2.04 20.95 -1.96
CA ALA A 183 0.61 21.12 -1.68
C ALA A 183 0.22 20.42 -0.36
N SER A 184 0.74 19.21 -0.13
CA SER A 184 0.51 18.47 1.12
C SER A 184 1.01 19.25 2.33
N LEU A 185 2.21 19.80 2.21
CA LEU A 185 2.83 20.59 3.29
C LEU A 185 1.98 21.84 3.59
N CYS A 186 1.53 22.53 2.55
CA CYS A 186 0.64 23.71 2.72
C CYS A 186 -0.67 23.33 3.41
N CYS A 187 -1.26 22.18 3.05
CA CYS A 187 -2.50 21.72 3.66
C CYS A 187 -2.30 21.36 5.14
N VAL A 188 -1.20 20.71 5.49
CA VAL A 188 -0.90 20.36 6.89
C VAL A 188 -0.71 21.64 7.71
N LEU A 189 -0.02 22.63 7.15
CA LEU A 189 0.16 23.92 7.81
C LEU A 189 -1.17 24.67 7.98
N ALA A 190 -2.05 24.57 6.98
CA ALA A 190 -3.37 25.22 7.02
C ALA A 190 -4.31 24.56 8.04
N LEU A 191 -4.18 23.26 8.30
CA LEU A 191 -4.92 22.58 9.37
C LEU A 191 -4.57 23.17 10.74
N GLY A 192 -3.36 23.68 10.86
CA GLY A 192 -2.87 24.25 12.10
C GLY A 192 -2.68 23.19 13.17
N ARG A 193 -2.52 23.63 14.39
CA ARG A 193 -2.56 22.76 15.54
C ARG A 193 -3.99 22.24 15.66
N GLY A 194 -4.15 20.96 15.83
CA GLY A 194 -5.45 20.42 16.16
C GLY A 194 -6.01 21.14 17.37
N ASP A 195 -7.33 21.18 17.49
CA ASP A 195 -7.99 21.70 18.67
C ASP A 195 -7.29 21.10 19.90
N PRO A 196 -6.96 21.88 20.94
CA PRO A 196 -6.39 21.30 22.16
C PRO A 196 -7.23 20.17 22.75
N HIS A 197 -8.52 20.15 22.45
CA HIS A 197 -9.40 19.06 22.86
C HIS A 197 -9.22 17.80 22.00
N GLU A 198 -8.56 17.90 20.88
CA GLU A 198 -8.26 16.77 20.00
C GLU A 198 -6.91 16.13 20.32
N LEU A 199 -6.14 16.72 21.19
CA LEU A 199 -4.92 16.06 21.68
C LEU A 199 -5.34 14.87 22.53
N PRO A 200 -5.07 13.65 22.07
CA PRO A 200 -5.38 12.50 22.91
C PRO A 200 -4.66 12.65 24.25
N PRO A 201 -5.26 12.23 25.33
CA PRO A 201 -4.55 12.25 26.61
C PRO A 201 -3.24 11.46 26.46
N ALA A 202 -2.19 11.90 27.14
CA ALA A 202 -0.91 11.21 27.08
C ALA A 202 -1.16 9.71 27.32
N PRO A 203 -0.69 8.82 26.45
CA PRO A 203 -0.97 7.40 26.64
C PRO A 203 -0.41 6.94 27.98
N ALA A 204 -1.21 6.13 28.69
CA ALA A 204 -0.84 5.61 30.00
C ALA A 204 0.41 4.73 29.92
N ALA A 205 0.68 4.15 28.75
CA ALA A 205 1.85 3.32 28.50
C ALA A 205 2.52 3.74 27.19
N LYS A 206 3.84 3.59 27.15
CA LYS A 206 4.60 3.83 25.91
C LYS A 206 4.24 2.82 24.84
N ALA A 207 4.22 3.26 23.58
CA ALA A 207 3.98 2.38 22.44
C ALA A 207 5.09 1.34 22.33
N SER A 208 4.71 0.10 22.06
CA SER A 208 5.66 -0.99 21.84
C SER A 208 5.04 -2.08 20.96
N LEU A 209 5.91 -2.74 20.20
CA LEU A 209 5.48 -3.89 19.36
C LEU A 209 5.02 -5.06 20.23
N LEU A 210 5.66 -5.26 21.37
CA LEU A 210 5.28 -6.33 22.29
C LEU A 210 3.86 -6.12 22.81
N ARG A 211 3.50 -4.88 23.14
CA ARG A 211 2.15 -4.53 23.58
C ARG A 211 1.12 -4.86 22.48
N PHE A 212 1.46 -4.57 21.22
CA PHE A 212 0.61 -4.95 20.07
C PHE A 212 0.46 -6.48 19.99
N LEU A 213 1.59 -7.21 20.05
CA LEU A 213 1.58 -8.67 19.88
C LEU A 213 0.84 -9.41 21.00
N ARG A 214 0.78 -8.81 22.20
CA ARG A 214 0.07 -9.40 23.34
C ARG A 214 -1.45 -9.31 23.23
N ARG A 215 -1.97 -8.48 22.34
CA ARG A 215 -3.41 -8.38 22.13
C ARG A 215 -3.91 -9.66 21.44
N PRO A 216 -5.04 -10.21 21.92
CA PRO A 216 -5.47 -11.55 21.47
C PRO A 216 -5.70 -11.71 19.97
N LEU A 217 -6.15 -10.65 19.29
CA LEU A 217 -6.46 -10.72 17.86
C LEU A 217 -5.25 -10.37 16.97
N ALA A 218 -4.16 -9.88 17.53
CA ALA A 218 -3.01 -9.46 16.75
C ALA A 218 -2.43 -10.57 15.87
N PRO A 219 -2.16 -11.79 16.40
CA PRO A 219 -1.61 -12.84 15.53
C PRO A 219 -2.51 -13.20 14.36
N SER A 220 -3.82 -13.25 14.57
CA SER A 220 -4.79 -13.56 13.50
C SER A 220 -4.80 -12.47 12.45
N LEU A 221 -4.76 -11.21 12.87
CA LEU A 221 -4.75 -10.07 11.97
C LEU A 221 -3.47 -10.05 11.12
N LEU A 222 -2.32 -10.34 11.73
CA LEU A 222 -1.06 -10.43 11.01
C LEU A 222 -1.08 -11.59 10.01
N ALA A 223 -1.62 -12.74 10.39
CA ALA A 223 -1.75 -13.89 9.49
C ALA A 223 -2.63 -13.56 8.29
N LEU A 224 -3.75 -12.87 8.51
CA LEU A 224 -4.63 -12.46 7.42
C LEU A 224 -3.92 -11.48 6.48
N ALA A 225 -3.19 -10.52 7.02
CA ALA A 225 -2.45 -9.54 6.23
C ALA A 225 -1.43 -10.26 5.33
N LEU A 226 -0.67 -11.18 5.90
CA LEU A 226 0.34 -11.96 5.18
C LEU A 226 -0.28 -12.80 4.07
N LEU A 227 -1.29 -13.59 4.40
CA LEU A 227 -1.93 -14.53 3.47
C LEU A 227 -2.65 -13.80 2.34
N SER A 228 -3.35 -12.72 2.64
CA SER A 228 -4.06 -11.96 1.61
C SER A 228 -3.09 -11.32 0.61
N ALA A 229 -1.96 -10.81 1.09
CA ALA A 229 -0.93 -10.23 0.22
C ALA A 229 -0.30 -11.30 -0.67
N MET A 230 0.02 -12.46 -0.10
CA MET A 230 0.60 -13.57 -0.87
C MET A 230 -0.36 -14.06 -1.95
N THR A 231 -1.64 -14.13 -1.64
CA THR A 231 -2.68 -14.53 -2.60
C THR A 231 -2.79 -13.53 -3.75
N ALA A 232 -2.81 -12.25 -3.42
CA ALA A 232 -2.94 -11.18 -4.43
C ALA A 232 -1.76 -11.18 -5.41
N VAL A 233 -0.53 -11.34 -4.89
CA VAL A 233 0.68 -11.31 -5.71
C VAL A 233 0.73 -12.50 -6.67
N SER A 234 0.22 -13.66 -6.28
CA SER A 234 0.25 -14.83 -7.16
C SER A 234 -0.45 -14.56 -8.49
N GLY A 235 -1.59 -13.87 -8.46
CA GLY A 235 -2.30 -13.53 -9.68
C GLY A 235 -1.78 -12.29 -10.40
N PHE A 236 -0.98 -11.47 -9.74
CA PHE A 236 -0.54 -10.19 -10.31
C PHE A 236 0.89 -10.27 -10.86
N GLY A 237 1.85 -10.61 -10.01
CA GLY A 237 3.26 -10.66 -10.42
C GLY A 237 3.58 -11.86 -11.28
N LEU A 238 3.08 -13.02 -10.87
CA LEU A 238 3.33 -14.28 -11.58
C LEU A 238 2.67 -14.29 -12.97
N SER A 239 1.51 -13.65 -13.10
CA SER A 239 0.81 -13.59 -14.39
C SER A 239 1.59 -12.86 -15.46
N LYS A 240 2.31 -11.80 -15.09
CA LYS A 240 3.12 -11.04 -16.05
C LYS A 240 4.23 -11.92 -16.61
N LEU A 241 4.89 -12.69 -15.75
CA LEU A 241 5.94 -13.61 -16.18
C LEU A 241 5.37 -14.72 -17.09
N TYR A 242 4.21 -15.23 -16.71
CA TYR A 242 3.53 -16.27 -17.49
C TYR A 242 3.18 -15.76 -18.91
N LEU A 243 2.60 -14.58 -19.02
CA LEU A 243 2.23 -13.98 -20.30
C LEU A 243 3.47 -13.68 -21.15
N SER A 244 4.54 -13.21 -20.51
CA SER A 244 5.80 -12.96 -21.21
C SER A 244 6.37 -14.27 -21.80
N ASP A 245 6.38 -15.33 -21.00
CA ASP A 245 6.88 -16.63 -21.44
C ASP A 245 5.95 -17.26 -22.52
N ALA A 246 4.66 -16.88 -22.49
CA ALA A 246 3.69 -17.33 -23.49
C ALA A 246 3.80 -16.55 -24.82
N GLY A 247 4.70 -15.57 -24.88
CA GLY A 247 4.97 -14.84 -26.13
C GLY A 247 4.20 -13.53 -26.29
N TRP A 248 3.52 -13.04 -25.25
CA TRP A 248 2.81 -11.76 -25.33
C TRP A 248 3.79 -10.60 -25.43
N ALA A 249 3.43 -9.62 -26.26
CA ALA A 249 4.23 -8.40 -26.39
C ALA A 249 4.24 -7.61 -25.08
N LEU A 250 5.36 -6.98 -24.76
CA LEU A 250 5.50 -6.19 -23.52
C LEU A 250 4.43 -5.10 -23.40
N GLN A 251 4.08 -4.45 -24.52
CA GLN A 251 3.08 -3.41 -24.52
C GLN A 251 1.69 -3.94 -24.16
N ASP A 252 1.36 -5.15 -24.57
CA ASP A 252 0.07 -5.78 -24.25
C ASP A 252 0.02 -6.18 -22.78
N ILE A 253 1.12 -6.71 -22.25
CA ILE A 253 1.25 -7.00 -20.81
C ILE A 253 1.12 -5.70 -20.01
N GLY A 254 1.76 -4.62 -20.47
CA GLY A 254 1.70 -3.31 -19.84
C GLY A 254 0.28 -2.73 -19.82
N ARG A 255 -0.44 -2.82 -20.94
CA ARG A 255 -1.84 -2.36 -21.04
C ARG A 255 -2.73 -3.11 -20.06
N LEU A 256 -2.53 -4.42 -19.99
CA LEU A 256 -3.29 -5.27 -19.08
C LEU A 256 -3.03 -4.87 -17.62
N GLY A 257 -1.76 -4.66 -17.26
CA GLY A 257 -1.36 -4.25 -15.93
C GLY A 257 -1.90 -2.88 -15.55
N MET A 258 -1.83 -1.90 -16.48
CA MET A 258 -2.35 -0.55 -16.24
C MET A 258 -3.87 -0.57 -16.05
N SER A 259 -4.57 -1.34 -16.87
CA SER A 259 -6.02 -1.49 -16.75
C SER A 259 -6.38 -2.12 -15.42
N GLY A 260 -5.61 -3.13 -14.98
CA GLY A 260 -5.77 -3.73 -13.67
C GLY A 260 -5.59 -2.70 -12.55
N GLY A 261 -4.56 -1.87 -12.67
CA GLY A 261 -4.31 -0.79 -11.70
C GLY A 261 -5.48 0.17 -11.59
N LEU A 262 -6.05 0.58 -12.72
CA LEU A 262 -7.22 1.45 -12.75
C LEU A 262 -8.43 0.79 -12.06
N VAL A 263 -8.66 -0.50 -12.33
CA VAL A 263 -9.75 -1.25 -11.70
C VAL A 263 -9.51 -1.32 -10.18
N THR A 264 -8.28 -1.59 -9.75
CA THR A 264 -7.96 -1.64 -8.31
C THR A 264 -8.27 -0.30 -7.63
N VAL A 265 -7.83 0.81 -8.22
CA VAL A 265 -8.00 2.13 -7.62
C VAL A 265 -9.48 2.54 -7.61
N PHE A 266 -10.14 2.50 -8.76
CA PHE A 266 -11.48 3.10 -8.88
C PHE A 266 -12.60 2.15 -8.47
N LEU A 267 -12.53 0.87 -8.85
CA LEU A 267 -13.58 -0.09 -8.54
C LEU A 267 -13.28 -0.90 -7.28
N GLY A 268 -12.02 -1.37 -7.15
CA GLY A 268 -11.64 -2.21 -6.01
C GLY A 268 -11.66 -1.45 -4.69
N CYS A 269 -10.99 -0.30 -4.62
CA CYS A 269 -10.94 0.48 -3.39
C CYS A 269 -12.30 1.11 -3.07
N GLY A 270 -12.94 1.73 -4.06
CA GLY A 270 -14.27 2.31 -3.87
C GLY A 270 -15.31 1.24 -3.59
N GLY A 271 -15.28 0.16 -4.33
CA GLY A 271 -16.17 -0.99 -4.13
C GLY A 271 -15.92 -1.67 -2.80
N GLY A 272 -14.65 -1.76 -2.38
CA GLY A 272 -14.27 -2.31 -1.10
C GLY A 272 -14.86 -1.52 0.07
N ALA A 273 -14.77 -0.20 0.01
CA ALA A 273 -15.34 0.67 1.03
C ALA A 273 -16.87 0.51 1.09
N TRP A 274 -17.52 0.49 -0.06
CA TRP A 274 -18.97 0.27 -0.17
C TRP A 274 -19.35 -1.10 0.40
N LEU A 275 -18.58 -2.13 0.08
CA LEU A 275 -18.85 -3.50 0.50
C LEU A 275 -18.72 -3.66 2.02
N VAL A 276 -17.66 -3.08 2.61
CA VAL A 276 -17.47 -3.11 4.07
C VAL A 276 -18.66 -2.45 4.77
N ARG A 277 -19.17 -1.37 4.20
CA ARG A 277 -20.35 -0.68 4.75
C ARG A 277 -21.63 -1.53 4.64
N ARG A 278 -21.78 -2.23 3.51
CA ARG A 278 -23.02 -2.97 3.20
C ARG A 278 -23.13 -4.31 3.91
N ILE A 279 -22.06 -5.11 3.87
CA ILE A 279 -22.11 -6.48 4.36
C ILE A 279 -21.19 -6.74 5.56
N GLY A 280 -20.45 -5.73 5.97
CA GLY A 280 -19.54 -5.83 7.10
C GLY A 280 -18.11 -6.13 6.68
N LEU A 281 -17.19 -5.89 7.61
CA LEU A 281 -15.75 -5.97 7.37
C LEU A 281 -15.31 -7.38 6.96
N TRP A 282 -15.67 -8.38 7.77
CA TRP A 282 -15.14 -9.75 7.57
C TRP A 282 -15.75 -10.43 6.35
N ARG A 283 -17.02 -10.15 6.07
CA ARG A 283 -17.68 -10.67 4.86
C ARG A 283 -17.12 -10.01 3.61
N GLY A 284 -16.86 -8.70 3.67
CA GLY A 284 -16.23 -7.97 2.57
C GLY A 284 -14.84 -8.50 2.27
N PHE A 285 -14.02 -8.68 3.31
CA PHE A 285 -12.70 -9.27 3.19
C PHE A 285 -12.77 -10.68 2.58
N ALA A 286 -13.67 -11.51 3.08
CA ALA A 286 -13.85 -12.89 2.60
C ALA A 286 -14.19 -12.91 1.11
N LEU A 287 -15.10 -12.02 0.68
CA LEU A 287 -15.45 -11.92 -0.75
C LEU A 287 -14.23 -11.52 -1.58
N GLY A 288 -13.44 -10.56 -1.11
CA GLY A 288 -12.21 -10.16 -1.78
C GLY A 288 -11.23 -11.32 -1.95
N VAL A 289 -11.06 -12.11 -0.89
CA VAL A 289 -10.17 -13.28 -0.91
C VAL A 289 -10.69 -14.35 -1.89
N VAL A 290 -12.01 -14.57 -1.90
CA VAL A 290 -12.62 -15.52 -2.86
C VAL A 290 -12.34 -15.07 -4.30
N LEU A 291 -12.49 -13.78 -4.59
CA LEU A 291 -12.20 -13.24 -5.93
C LEU A 291 -10.72 -13.41 -6.29
N ALA A 292 -9.81 -13.17 -5.34
CA ALA A 292 -8.38 -13.39 -5.57
C ALA A 292 -8.07 -14.85 -5.89
N GLY A 293 -8.68 -15.75 -5.12
CA GLY A 293 -8.54 -17.19 -5.36
C GLY A 293 -9.09 -17.63 -6.70
N CYS A 294 -10.24 -17.05 -7.11
CA CYS A 294 -10.84 -17.33 -8.42
C CYS A 294 -9.94 -16.85 -9.55
N SER A 295 -9.33 -15.67 -9.42
CA SER A 295 -8.38 -15.16 -10.40
C SER A 295 -7.19 -16.11 -10.54
N ALA A 296 -6.60 -16.52 -9.41
CA ALA A 296 -5.48 -17.47 -9.43
C ALA A 296 -5.88 -18.81 -10.03
N LEU A 297 -7.09 -19.29 -9.73
CA LEU A 297 -7.60 -20.55 -10.29
C LEU A 297 -7.77 -20.47 -11.80
N LEU A 298 -8.30 -19.34 -12.31
CA LEU A 298 -8.43 -19.13 -13.76
C LEU A 298 -7.06 -19.09 -14.44
N TRP A 299 -6.06 -18.46 -13.81
CA TRP A 299 -4.69 -18.51 -14.34
C TRP A 299 -4.14 -19.94 -14.31
N TYR A 300 -4.43 -20.69 -13.25
CA TYR A 300 -4.02 -22.10 -13.15
C TYR A 300 -4.63 -22.94 -14.30
N LEU A 301 -5.92 -22.75 -14.58
CA LEU A 301 -6.58 -23.51 -15.65
C LEU A 301 -5.96 -23.21 -17.01
N GLN A 302 -5.57 -21.96 -17.26
CA GLN A 302 -4.90 -21.59 -18.51
C GLN A 302 -3.46 -22.13 -18.55
N ALA A 303 -2.70 -22.00 -17.48
CA ALA A 303 -1.31 -22.45 -17.41
C ALA A 303 -1.23 -23.98 -17.48
N GLY A 304 -2.22 -24.68 -16.92
CA GLY A 304 -2.32 -26.14 -16.95
C GLY A 304 -2.94 -26.70 -18.24
N ARG A 305 -3.29 -25.81 -19.16
CA ARG A 305 -3.89 -26.15 -20.46
C ARG A 305 -5.28 -26.79 -20.39
N TRP A 306 -5.96 -26.59 -19.25
CA TRP A 306 -7.37 -26.96 -19.13
C TRP A 306 -8.25 -26.02 -19.94
N LEU A 307 -7.85 -24.76 -20.02
CA LEU A 307 -8.46 -23.72 -20.85
C LEU A 307 -7.38 -23.14 -21.76
N ALA A 308 -7.74 -22.81 -22.99
CA ALA A 308 -6.81 -22.14 -23.90
C ALA A 308 -6.53 -20.71 -23.40
N LEU A 309 -5.26 -20.32 -23.39
CA LEU A 309 -4.88 -18.94 -23.08
C LEU A 309 -5.47 -18.05 -24.17
N SER A 310 -6.25 -17.07 -23.75
CA SER A 310 -6.87 -16.12 -24.68
C SER A 310 -6.79 -14.72 -24.07
N GLU A 311 -6.87 -13.73 -24.93
CA GLU A 311 -6.88 -12.34 -24.52
C GLU A 311 -8.06 -12.05 -23.58
N GLY A 312 -9.25 -12.57 -23.94
CA GLY A 312 -10.46 -12.39 -23.12
C GLY A 312 -10.34 -12.98 -21.73
N LEU A 313 -9.79 -14.20 -21.62
CA LEU A 313 -9.58 -14.83 -20.32
C LEU A 313 -8.52 -14.11 -19.49
N ALA A 314 -7.44 -13.64 -20.12
CA ALA A 314 -6.41 -12.89 -19.42
C ALA A 314 -6.97 -11.59 -18.86
N TRP A 315 -7.77 -10.87 -19.64
CA TRP A 315 -8.44 -9.64 -19.17
C TRP A 315 -9.39 -9.94 -17.99
N THR A 316 -10.17 -11.02 -18.10
CA THR A 316 -11.08 -11.45 -17.03
C THR A 316 -10.32 -11.73 -15.75
N CYS A 317 -9.22 -12.48 -15.84
CA CYS A 317 -8.38 -12.79 -14.66
C CYS A 317 -7.84 -11.54 -14.00
N VAL A 318 -7.31 -10.60 -14.80
CA VAL A 318 -6.72 -9.38 -14.27
C VAL A 318 -7.79 -8.49 -13.66
N LEU A 319 -8.96 -8.38 -14.29
CA LEU A 319 -10.06 -7.58 -13.74
C LEU A 319 -10.54 -8.13 -12.39
N ILE A 320 -10.72 -9.45 -12.30
CA ILE A 320 -11.15 -10.10 -11.04
C ILE A 320 -10.07 -9.92 -9.97
N GLY A 321 -8.81 -10.18 -10.30
CA GLY A 321 -7.70 -10.07 -9.35
C GLY A 321 -7.48 -8.64 -8.87
N SER A 322 -7.64 -7.67 -9.76
CA SER A 322 -7.47 -6.25 -9.43
C SER A 322 -8.59 -5.77 -8.51
N LEU A 323 -9.83 -6.18 -8.79
CA LEU A 323 -10.97 -5.89 -7.92
C LEU A 323 -10.74 -6.51 -6.52
N ALA A 324 -10.28 -7.75 -6.49
CA ALA A 324 -9.96 -8.47 -5.25
C ALA A 324 -8.88 -7.74 -4.44
N THR A 325 -7.83 -7.27 -5.11
CA THR A 325 -6.73 -6.56 -4.45
C THR A 325 -7.23 -5.30 -3.76
N GLY A 326 -8.05 -4.51 -4.45
CA GLY A 326 -8.61 -3.29 -3.87
C GLY A 326 -9.51 -3.59 -2.67
N ILE A 327 -10.39 -4.56 -2.79
CA ILE A 327 -11.33 -4.93 -1.72
C ILE A 327 -10.57 -5.43 -0.48
N THR A 328 -9.62 -6.36 -0.66
CA THR A 328 -8.88 -6.92 0.47
C THR A 328 -7.97 -5.87 1.12
N SER A 329 -7.39 -4.98 0.32
CA SER A 329 -6.54 -3.91 0.84
C SER A 329 -7.32 -2.95 1.74
N VAL A 330 -8.49 -2.50 1.29
CA VAL A 330 -9.34 -1.60 2.09
C VAL A 330 -9.82 -2.33 3.35
N ALA A 331 -10.23 -3.58 3.22
CA ALA A 331 -10.76 -4.35 4.36
C ALA A 331 -9.69 -4.58 5.43
N ILE A 332 -8.48 -5.02 5.03
CA ILE A 332 -7.43 -5.31 6.01
C ILE A 332 -6.92 -4.03 6.69
N LEU A 333 -6.83 -2.94 5.94
CA LEU A 333 -6.42 -1.66 6.50
C LEU A 333 -7.50 -1.13 7.47
N THR A 334 -8.78 -1.28 7.12
CA THR A 334 -9.89 -0.91 8.01
C THR A 334 -9.85 -1.73 9.29
N ALA A 335 -9.61 -3.04 9.18
CA ALA A 335 -9.46 -3.92 10.35
C ALA A 335 -8.29 -3.46 11.23
N ALA A 336 -7.16 -3.14 10.61
CA ALA A 336 -5.97 -2.68 11.33
C ALA A 336 -6.26 -1.38 12.08
N MET A 337 -6.93 -0.44 11.44
CA MET A 337 -7.22 0.85 12.05
C MET A 337 -8.29 0.76 13.15
N ARG A 338 -9.30 -0.09 12.98
CA ARG A 338 -10.28 -0.35 14.05
C ARG A 338 -9.60 -0.93 15.28
N PHE A 339 -8.71 -1.89 15.06
CA PHE A 339 -7.90 -2.51 16.12
C PHE A 339 -7.01 -1.46 16.80
N ALA A 340 -6.39 -0.59 16.00
CA ALA A 340 -5.42 0.41 16.47
C ALA A 340 -6.08 1.58 17.22
N GLY A 341 -7.30 1.94 16.86
CA GLY A 341 -7.96 3.13 17.41
C GLY A 341 -8.20 3.08 18.92
N GLN A 342 -8.13 1.90 19.51
CA GLN A 342 -8.45 1.67 20.92
C GLN A 342 -7.23 1.56 21.82
N GLY A 343 -6.02 1.49 21.26
CA GLY A 343 -4.83 1.14 22.02
C GLY A 343 -3.89 2.28 22.43
N GLY A 344 -4.12 3.49 21.95
CA GLY A 344 -3.24 4.63 22.24
C GLY A 344 -1.90 4.60 21.52
N GLN A 345 -1.66 3.63 20.65
CA GLN A 345 -0.45 3.52 19.82
C GLN A 345 -0.81 3.20 18.37
N ALA A 346 -1.70 4.03 17.79
CA ALA A 346 -2.28 3.77 16.47
C ALA A 346 -1.26 3.64 15.36
N GLY A 347 -0.24 4.50 15.36
CA GLY A 347 0.83 4.42 14.36
C GLY A 347 1.55 3.08 14.39
N THR A 348 1.90 2.61 15.58
CA THR A 348 2.59 1.32 15.77
C THR A 348 1.71 0.15 15.33
N ASP A 349 0.45 0.14 15.76
CA ASP A 349 -0.47 -0.96 15.49
C ASP A 349 -0.77 -1.09 14.00
N VAL A 350 -1.11 0.02 13.33
CA VAL A 350 -1.40 0.01 11.89
C VAL A 350 -0.15 -0.40 11.11
N THR A 351 1.00 0.15 11.50
CA THR A 351 2.27 -0.14 10.82
C THR A 351 2.64 -1.63 10.93
N ALA A 352 2.40 -2.25 12.10
CA ALA A 352 2.69 -3.68 12.26
C ALA A 352 1.92 -4.52 11.23
N VAL A 353 0.64 -4.19 11.01
CA VAL A 353 -0.19 -4.90 10.04
C VAL A 353 0.27 -4.60 8.61
N GLN A 354 0.52 -3.33 8.30
CA GLN A 354 0.96 -2.93 6.95
C GLN A 354 2.32 -3.53 6.59
N SER A 355 3.28 -3.50 7.50
CA SER A 355 4.60 -4.08 7.27
C SER A 355 4.52 -5.59 7.03
N THR A 356 3.63 -6.27 7.75
CA THR A 356 3.38 -7.70 7.55
C THR A 356 2.80 -7.96 6.17
N ARG A 357 1.89 -7.11 5.72
CA ARG A 357 1.31 -7.21 4.37
C ARG A 357 2.38 -6.98 3.30
N ASP A 358 3.22 -5.96 3.47
CA ASP A 358 4.31 -5.67 2.52
C ASP A 358 5.33 -6.82 2.50
N LEU A 359 5.62 -7.40 3.67
CA LEU A 359 6.46 -8.60 3.77
C LEU A 359 5.83 -9.76 3.00
N GLY A 360 4.52 -9.93 3.11
CA GLY A 360 3.79 -10.95 2.36
C GLY A 360 3.95 -10.78 0.86
N GLU A 361 3.88 -9.55 0.37
CA GLU A 361 4.09 -9.27 -1.06
C GLU A 361 5.52 -9.64 -1.48
N MET A 362 6.52 -9.27 -0.67
CA MET A 362 7.92 -9.60 -0.95
C MET A 362 8.15 -11.10 -0.95
N LEU A 363 7.65 -11.79 0.08
CA LEU A 363 7.81 -13.25 0.20
C LEU A 363 7.11 -13.97 -0.95
N ALA A 364 5.91 -13.49 -1.33
CA ALA A 364 5.19 -14.09 -2.46
C ALA A 364 5.94 -13.89 -3.76
N SER A 365 6.50 -12.71 -4.00
CA SER A 365 7.30 -12.46 -5.20
C SER A 365 8.50 -13.39 -5.27
N SER A 366 9.22 -13.55 -4.18
CA SER A 366 10.41 -14.43 -4.14
C SER A 366 10.03 -15.91 -4.13
N PHE A 367 9.13 -16.28 -3.23
CA PHE A 367 8.77 -17.68 -3.00
C PHE A 367 8.01 -18.28 -4.18
N LEU A 368 6.99 -17.55 -4.68
CA LEU A 368 6.16 -18.10 -5.76
C LEU A 368 6.92 -18.16 -7.09
N VAL A 369 7.81 -17.21 -7.36
CA VAL A 369 8.64 -17.27 -8.57
C VAL A 369 9.62 -18.44 -8.45
N SER A 370 10.27 -18.63 -7.29
CA SER A 370 11.18 -19.74 -7.05
C SER A 370 10.46 -21.09 -7.17
N LEU A 371 9.27 -21.20 -6.58
CA LEU A 371 8.46 -22.40 -6.64
C LEU A 371 8.02 -22.68 -8.09
N THR A 372 7.62 -21.64 -8.81
CA THR A 372 7.22 -21.75 -10.23
C THR A 372 8.37 -22.26 -11.09
N ALA A 373 9.61 -21.86 -10.79
CA ALA A 373 10.77 -22.34 -11.52
C ALA A 373 10.94 -23.85 -11.37
N GLN A 374 10.47 -24.44 -10.27
CA GLN A 374 10.58 -25.87 -9.98
C GLN A 374 9.37 -26.67 -10.44
N ILE A 375 8.15 -26.13 -10.26
CA ILE A 375 6.90 -26.90 -10.52
C ILE A 375 6.05 -26.33 -11.65
N GLY A 376 6.51 -25.23 -12.28
CA GLY A 376 5.79 -24.62 -13.41
C GLY A 376 4.76 -23.59 -12.95
N TYR A 377 4.23 -22.83 -13.93
CA TYR A 377 3.27 -21.78 -13.68
C TYR A 377 1.97 -22.31 -13.09
N ALA A 378 1.49 -23.46 -13.58
CA ALA A 378 0.26 -24.06 -13.06
C ALA A 378 0.39 -24.34 -11.56
N GLY A 379 1.52 -24.89 -11.13
CA GLY A 379 1.79 -25.12 -9.70
C GLY A 379 1.85 -23.83 -8.90
N GLY A 380 2.47 -22.79 -9.46
CA GLY A 380 2.56 -21.48 -8.83
C GLY A 380 1.19 -20.84 -8.59
N PHE A 381 0.34 -20.86 -9.63
CA PHE A 381 -1.01 -20.29 -9.52
C PHE A 381 -1.88 -21.12 -8.57
N LEU A 382 -1.73 -22.45 -8.60
CA LEU A 382 -2.49 -23.33 -7.70
C LEU A 382 -2.12 -23.04 -6.24
N THR A 383 -0.84 -22.79 -5.98
CA THR A 383 -0.36 -22.40 -4.64
C THR A 383 -1.04 -21.10 -4.19
N GLY A 384 -1.19 -20.14 -5.10
CA GLY A 384 -1.91 -18.89 -4.81
C GLY A 384 -3.36 -19.14 -4.43
N SER A 385 -4.05 -20.04 -5.13
CA SER A 385 -5.44 -20.42 -4.80
C SER A 385 -5.51 -21.11 -3.44
N ALA A 386 -4.53 -21.97 -3.10
CA ALA A 386 -4.50 -22.64 -1.82
C ALA A 386 -4.31 -21.64 -0.67
N LEU A 387 -3.45 -20.64 -0.88
CA LEU A 387 -3.26 -19.56 0.11
C LEU A 387 -4.56 -18.76 0.31
N ALA A 388 -5.32 -18.55 -0.77
CA ALA A 388 -6.63 -17.88 -0.69
C ALA A 388 -7.60 -18.69 0.17
N VAL A 389 -7.62 -20.01 0.02
CA VAL A 389 -8.47 -20.88 0.84
C VAL A 389 -8.10 -20.75 2.32
N LEU A 390 -6.81 -20.74 2.64
CA LEU A 390 -6.35 -20.58 4.03
C LEU A 390 -6.78 -19.21 4.60
N ALA A 391 -6.63 -18.15 3.81
CA ALA A 391 -7.05 -16.81 4.23
C ALA A 391 -8.56 -16.74 4.45
N LEU A 392 -9.33 -17.38 3.57
CA LEU A 392 -10.79 -17.43 3.70
C LEU A 392 -11.22 -18.16 4.97
N LEU A 393 -10.62 -19.30 5.26
CA LEU A 393 -10.95 -20.07 6.46
C LEU A 393 -10.65 -19.27 7.73
N LEU A 394 -9.52 -18.57 7.75
CA LEU A 394 -9.17 -17.73 8.89
C LEU A 394 -10.12 -16.54 9.03
N ALA A 395 -10.50 -15.91 7.93
CA ALA A 395 -11.45 -14.79 7.95
C ALA A 395 -12.82 -15.22 8.48
N LEU A 396 -13.28 -16.39 8.04
CA LEU A 396 -14.57 -16.94 8.49
C LEU A 396 -14.52 -17.27 9.98
N ARG A 397 -13.39 -17.76 10.46
CA ARG A 397 -13.19 -18.05 11.88
C ARG A 397 -13.28 -16.77 12.73
N LEU A 398 -12.66 -15.69 12.25
CA LEU A 398 -12.71 -14.39 12.93
C LEU A 398 -14.11 -13.79 12.89
N GLN A 399 -14.84 -13.98 11.80
CA GLN A 399 -16.22 -13.55 11.69
C GLN A 399 -17.11 -14.28 12.70
N ALA A 400 -16.91 -15.60 12.89
CA ALA A 400 -17.64 -16.40 13.87
C ALA A 400 -17.33 -15.93 15.28
N GLY A 401 -16.13 -15.53 15.57
CA GLY A 401 -15.75 -14.87 16.82
C GLY A 401 -16.52 -13.58 17.08
N UNK A 402 -16.56 -12.96 16.12
CA UNK A 402 -17.15 -11.84 16.19
C UNK A 402 -18.45 -11.92 16.49
N GLY A 403 -19.19 -12.75 15.98
CA GLY A 403 -20.59 -13.06 16.25
C GLY A 403 -20.87 -13.54 17.69
N ARG A 404 -19.87 -14.03 18.36
CA ARG A 404 -19.98 -14.47 19.75
C ARG A 404 -19.69 -13.36 20.78
N GLY A 405 -19.51 -12.14 20.32
CA GLY A 405 -19.26 -11.01 21.20
C GLY A 405 -17.83 -10.85 21.68
N GLU A 406 -16.92 -11.72 21.23
CA GLU A 406 -15.52 -11.68 21.64
C GLU A 406 -14.82 -10.40 21.17
N TRP A 407 -15.33 -9.78 20.10
CA TRP A 407 -14.83 -8.50 19.61
C TRP A 407 -15.34 -7.31 20.43
N LYS A 408 -16.61 -7.39 20.87
CA LYS A 408 -17.25 -6.29 21.61
C LYS A 408 -16.82 -6.25 23.08
N GLY A 409 -16.76 -7.41 23.72
CA GLY A 409 -16.42 -7.49 25.14
C GLY A 409 -15.00 -7.06 25.48
N ARG A 410 -14.06 -7.30 24.59
CA ARG A 410 -12.66 -6.94 24.82
C ARG A 410 -12.32 -5.50 24.40
N ALA A 411 -13.23 -4.86 23.66
CA ALA A 411 -13.12 -3.44 23.34
C ALA A 411 -13.60 -2.57 24.52
N GLU A 412 -14.41 -3.13 25.41
CA GLU A 412 -14.93 -2.42 26.58
C GLU A 412 -14.04 -2.62 27.81
N GLU A 413 -13.13 -3.62 27.78
CA GLU A 413 -12.23 -3.93 28.90
C GLU A 413 -10.80 -3.42 28.69
N ALA A 414 -10.50 -2.82 27.53
CA ALA A 414 -9.20 -2.24 27.19
C ALA A 414 -9.26 -0.72 27.20
#